data_4e712b0b9dd63403007a7107f7b87970
#
_entry.id   4e712b0b9dd63403007a7107f7b87970
#
_cell.length_a   1.000
_cell.length_b   1.000
_cell.length_c   1.000
_cell.angle_alpha   90.00
_cell.angle_beta   90.00
_cell.angle_gamma   90.00
#
_symmetry.space_group_name_H-M   'P 1'
#
loop_
_entity.id
_entity.type
_entity.pdbx_description
1 polymer ?
#
loop_
_entity_poly.entity_id
_entity_poly.type
_entity_poly.pdbx_seq_one_letter_code
_entity_poly.pdbx_strand_id
1 'polypeptide(L)'
;MVCSAVARRHISSTVLRVGVARHALTSAPPDVLEVLDDIHRSGKETLHDLRTLVTVLRDPGAGAVSFVDPAGLPVAITAVVERTRLVVPRIDLELDPDISAVDALTGLTLLRLAQEGTANVVKHAGPETTARLSITAGPGPVEFRLSDSGPAAGTAPSVTSGPGVGLIGLRERVGLLGGTLVAAPAGSGWLLAASLPGEPDGAA
;
A
#
# COMPACT_ATOMS: atom_id res chain seq x y z
N MET A 1 23.95 -5.60 -11.96
CA MET A 1 23.00 -5.31 -13.08
C MET A 1 22.27 -6.54 -13.62
N VAL A 2 22.86 -7.71 -13.69
CA VAL A 2 22.22 -8.95 -14.22
C VAL A 2 21.10 -9.46 -13.32
N CYS A 3 21.24 -9.39 -11.99
CA CYS A 3 20.28 -9.93 -11.02
C CYS A 3 18.88 -9.26 -11.10
N SER A 4 18.83 -7.95 -11.35
CA SER A 4 17.55 -7.21 -11.47
C SER A 4 16.77 -7.57 -12.76
N ALA A 5 17.46 -7.90 -13.85
CA ALA A 5 16.81 -8.27 -15.11
C ALA A 5 16.23 -9.70 -15.01
N VAL A 6 16.90 -10.61 -14.31
CA VAL A 6 16.44 -11.98 -14.06
C VAL A 6 15.21 -11.97 -13.15
N ALA A 7 15.26 -11.24 -12.03
CA ALA A 7 14.14 -11.10 -11.11
C ALA A 7 12.88 -10.54 -11.82
N ARG A 8 13.03 -9.49 -12.63
CA ARG A 8 11.93 -8.92 -13.43
C ARG A 8 11.32 -9.95 -14.36
N ARG A 9 12.13 -10.74 -15.05
CA ARG A 9 11.63 -11.76 -16.00
C ARG A 9 10.83 -12.84 -15.28
N HIS A 10 11.29 -13.30 -14.12
CA HIS A 10 10.57 -14.29 -13.32
C HIS A 10 9.25 -13.76 -12.81
N ILE A 11 9.21 -12.57 -12.21
CA ILE A 11 7.97 -11.96 -11.71
C ILE A 11 6.99 -11.71 -12.85
N SER A 12 7.44 -11.17 -14.00
CA SER A 12 6.59 -10.97 -15.18
C SER A 12 5.97 -12.28 -15.68
N SER A 13 6.77 -13.37 -15.71
CA SER A 13 6.28 -14.69 -16.09
C SER A 13 5.23 -15.23 -15.11
N THR A 14 5.45 -15.04 -13.81
CA THR A 14 4.51 -15.47 -12.76
C THR A 14 3.19 -14.70 -12.86
N VAL A 15 3.23 -13.38 -12.98
CA VAL A 15 2.05 -12.53 -13.16
C VAL A 15 1.24 -12.93 -14.39
N LEU A 16 1.92 -13.21 -15.51
CA LEU A 16 1.26 -13.67 -16.73
C LEU A 16 0.58 -15.03 -16.52
N ARG A 17 1.28 -16.00 -15.92
CA ARG A 17 0.74 -17.34 -15.63
C ARG A 17 -0.47 -17.29 -14.71
N VAL A 18 -0.41 -16.48 -13.65
CA VAL A 18 -1.55 -16.28 -12.74
C VAL A 18 -2.73 -15.64 -13.47
N GLY A 19 -2.49 -14.63 -14.32
CA GLY A 19 -3.53 -14.03 -15.14
C GLY A 19 -4.18 -15.02 -16.10
N VAL A 20 -3.40 -15.89 -16.74
CA VAL A 20 -3.92 -16.96 -17.62
C VAL A 20 -4.69 -18.00 -16.81
N ALA A 21 -4.17 -18.44 -15.67
CA ALA A 21 -4.86 -19.41 -14.80
C ALA A 21 -6.22 -18.87 -14.34
N ARG A 22 -6.28 -17.60 -13.93
CA ARG A 22 -7.52 -16.93 -13.54
C ARG A 22 -8.55 -16.92 -14.68
N HIS A 23 -8.10 -16.66 -15.91
CA HIS A 23 -8.99 -16.63 -17.08
C HIS A 23 -9.46 -18.02 -17.50
N ALA A 24 -8.63 -19.03 -17.30
CA ALA A 24 -8.93 -20.43 -17.64
C ALA A 24 -9.81 -21.14 -16.58
N LEU A 25 -9.73 -20.71 -15.32
CA LEU A 25 -10.42 -21.33 -14.18
C LEU A 25 -11.77 -20.64 -13.88
N THR A 26 -12.63 -20.51 -14.88
CA THR A 26 -13.95 -19.85 -14.74
C THR A 26 -14.91 -20.57 -13.77
N SER A 27 -14.64 -21.83 -13.46
CA SER A 27 -15.46 -22.68 -12.56
C SER A 27 -14.78 -22.95 -11.22
N ALA A 28 -13.69 -22.25 -10.89
CA ALA A 28 -13.03 -22.41 -9.61
C ALA A 28 -13.88 -21.83 -8.46
N PRO A 29 -13.73 -22.34 -7.24
CA PRO A 29 -14.36 -21.75 -6.05
C PRO A 29 -14.00 -20.26 -5.92
N PRO A 30 -14.93 -19.40 -5.42
CA PRO A 30 -14.71 -17.97 -5.33
C PRO A 30 -13.46 -17.57 -4.54
N ASP A 31 -13.13 -18.31 -3.48
CA ASP A 31 -11.93 -18.12 -2.66
C ASP A 31 -10.63 -18.35 -3.44
N VAL A 32 -10.62 -19.34 -4.35
CA VAL A 32 -9.46 -19.60 -5.24
C VAL A 32 -9.29 -18.46 -6.25
N LEU A 33 -10.38 -17.98 -6.82
CA LEU A 33 -10.34 -16.84 -7.76
C LEU A 33 -9.85 -15.58 -7.06
N GLU A 34 -10.27 -15.34 -5.82
CA GLU A 34 -9.81 -14.20 -5.02
C GLU A 34 -8.30 -14.26 -4.75
N VAL A 35 -7.78 -15.43 -4.36
CA VAL A 35 -6.34 -15.63 -4.14
C VAL A 35 -5.55 -15.39 -5.44
N LEU A 36 -6.05 -15.86 -6.59
CA LEU A 36 -5.41 -15.61 -7.88
C LEU A 36 -5.41 -14.13 -8.25
N ASP A 37 -6.48 -13.40 -7.94
CA ASP A 37 -6.57 -11.95 -8.13
C ASP A 37 -5.58 -11.19 -7.26
N ASP A 38 -5.45 -11.59 -6.01
CA ASP A 38 -4.50 -10.98 -5.08
C ASP A 38 -3.04 -11.22 -5.49
N ILE A 39 -2.70 -12.45 -5.91
CA ILE A 39 -1.37 -12.77 -6.43
C ILE A 39 -1.08 -11.97 -7.71
N HIS A 40 -2.07 -11.87 -8.61
CA HIS A 40 -1.91 -11.13 -9.88
C HIS A 40 -1.69 -9.63 -9.62
N ARG A 41 -2.45 -9.04 -8.70
CA ARG A 41 -2.34 -7.65 -8.28
C ARG A 41 -0.99 -7.39 -7.62
N SER A 42 -0.62 -8.16 -6.61
CA SER A 42 0.67 -8.04 -5.92
C SER A 42 1.86 -8.18 -6.86
N GLY A 43 1.80 -9.12 -7.80
CA GLY A 43 2.86 -9.29 -8.80
C GLY A 43 2.97 -8.09 -9.76
N LYS A 44 1.86 -7.48 -10.19
CA LYS A 44 1.87 -6.25 -11.00
C LYS A 44 2.46 -5.07 -10.24
N GLU A 45 2.12 -4.94 -8.97
CA GLU A 45 2.63 -3.89 -8.10
C GLU A 45 4.14 -4.05 -7.89
N THR A 46 4.61 -5.25 -7.58
CA THR A 46 6.04 -5.54 -7.46
C THR A 46 6.82 -5.20 -8.74
N LEU A 47 6.25 -5.52 -9.91
CA LEU A 47 6.85 -5.14 -11.20
C LEU A 47 6.91 -3.63 -11.40
N HIS A 48 5.89 -2.91 -10.97
CA HIS A 48 5.85 -1.46 -11.03
C HIS A 48 6.93 -0.85 -10.11
N ASP A 49 7.02 -1.33 -8.88
CA ASP A 49 8.03 -0.88 -7.90
C ASP A 49 9.46 -1.15 -8.38
N LEU A 50 9.72 -2.34 -8.92
CA LEU A 50 11.02 -2.66 -9.52
C LEU A 50 11.37 -1.75 -10.70
N ARG A 51 10.39 -1.34 -11.51
CA ARG A 51 10.63 -0.38 -12.59
C ARG A 51 10.98 0.99 -12.03
N THR A 52 10.24 1.44 -11.03
CA THR A 52 10.48 2.70 -10.33
C THR A 52 11.87 2.74 -9.69
N LEU A 53 12.21 1.71 -8.91
CA LEU A 53 13.54 1.59 -8.29
C LEU A 53 14.68 1.59 -9.32
N VAL A 54 14.52 0.87 -10.44
CA VAL A 54 15.53 0.84 -11.51
C VAL A 54 15.67 2.20 -12.19
N THR A 55 14.59 2.95 -12.32
CA THR A 55 14.63 4.30 -12.91
C THR A 55 15.37 5.25 -12.00
N VAL A 56 15.07 5.25 -10.70
CA VAL A 56 15.77 6.08 -9.69
C VAL A 56 17.26 5.76 -9.62
N LEU A 57 17.63 4.48 -9.64
CA LEU A 57 19.02 4.04 -9.56
C LEU A 57 19.83 4.30 -10.85
N ARG A 58 19.14 4.45 -11.98
CA ARG A 58 19.79 4.58 -13.29
C ARG A 58 20.04 6.02 -13.69
N ASP A 59 19.24 6.95 -13.22
CA ASP A 59 19.37 8.36 -13.54
C ASP A 59 18.82 9.23 -12.38
N PRO A 60 19.66 9.50 -11.36
CA PRO A 60 19.27 10.33 -10.23
C PRO A 60 18.96 11.79 -10.61
N GLY A 61 19.31 12.21 -11.82
CA GLY A 61 19.15 13.58 -12.32
C GLY A 61 18.12 13.77 -13.43
N ALA A 62 17.59 12.68 -14.00
CA ALA A 62 16.56 12.80 -15.03
C ALA A 62 15.20 12.99 -14.37
N GLY A 63 14.64 14.18 -14.51
CA GLY A 63 13.28 14.55 -14.10
C GLY A 63 12.19 13.74 -14.79
N ALA A 64 12.27 12.43 -14.69
CA ALA A 64 11.15 11.54 -14.98
C ALA A 64 10.09 11.83 -13.92
N VAL A 65 8.86 12.10 -14.36
CA VAL A 65 7.66 12.18 -13.53
C VAL A 65 7.58 10.89 -12.73
N SER A 66 8.36 10.85 -11.68
CA SER A 66 8.49 9.71 -10.79
C SER A 66 7.53 9.94 -9.64
N PHE A 67 6.65 8.97 -9.42
CA PHE A 67 5.86 8.81 -8.20
C PHE A 67 6.72 8.70 -6.92
N VAL A 68 7.98 9.08 -6.98
CA VAL A 68 8.99 8.99 -5.92
C VAL A 68 9.69 10.34 -5.71
N ASP A 69 9.18 11.41 -6.32
CA ASP A 69 9.54 12.74 -5.86
C ASP A 69 8.85 12.96 -4.50
N PRO A 70 9.61 13.07 -3.40
CA PRO A 70 9.02 13.32 -2.08
C PRO A 70 8.07 14.52 -2.09
N ALA A 71 8.37 15.53 -2.88
CA ALA A 71 7.48 16.68 -3.07
C ALA A 71 6.13 16.32 -3.72
N GLY A 72 6.06 15.24 -4.49
CA GLY A 72 4.83 14.72 -5.10
C GLY A 72 4.04 13.76 -4.20
N LEU A 73 4.60 13.31 -3.08
CA LEU A 73 3.98 12.32 -2.20
C LEU A 73 2.63 12.79 -1.62
N PRO A 74 2.48 14.03 -1.09
CA PRO A 74 1.19 14.51 -0.59
C PRO A 74 0.09 14.46 -1.66
N VAL A 75 0.43 14.86 -2.89
CA VAL A 75 -0.51 14.84 -4.03
C VAL A 75 -0.90 13.40 -4.38
N ALA A 76 0.05 12.47 -4.40
CA ALA A 76 -0.20 11.06 -4.70
C ALA A 76 -1.10 10.40 -3.65
N ILE A 77 -0.87 10.65 -2.35
CA ILE A 77 -1.71 10.13 -1.27
C ILE A 77 -3.10 10.75 -1.32
N THR A 78 -3.20 12.07 -1.53
CA THR A 78 -4.48 12.74 -1.71
C THR A 78 -5.28 12.13 -2.85
N ALA A 79 -4.64 11.86 -3.99
CA ALA A 79 -5.31 11.20 -5.13
C ALA A 79 -5.82 9.78 -4.82
N VAL A 80 -5.13 9.04 -3.95
CA VAL A 80 -5.61 7.73 -3.45
C VAL A 80 -6.88 7.92 -2.62
N VAL A 81 -6.88 8.86 -1.68
CA VAL A 81 -8.03 9.13 -0.81
C VAL A 81 -9.22 9.67 -1.60
N GLU A 82 -9.01 10.59 -2.55
CA GLU A 82 -10.08 11.11 -3.40
C GLU A 82 -10.77 10.01 -4.23
N ARG A 83 -10.01 9.06 -4.75
CA ARG A 83 -10.60 7.88 -5.41
C ARG A 83 -11.39 7.02 -4.43
N THR A 84 -10.89 6.85 -3.21
CA THR A 84 -11.58 6.09 -2.17
C THR A 84 -12.89 6.77 -1.76
N ARG A 85 -12.96 8.10 -1.73
CA ARG A 85 -14.17 8.88 -1.44
C ARG A 85 -15.34 8.61 -2.38
N LEU A 86 -15.07 8.15 -3.61
CA LEU A 86 -16.11 7.74 -4.55
C LEU A 86 -16.92 6.53 -4.05
N VAL A 87 -16.34 5.71 -3.16
CA VAL A 87 -16.97 4.50 -2.60
C VAL A 87 -17.22 4.66 -1.11
N VAL A 88 -16.30 5.28 -0.38
CA VAL A 88 -16.35 5.56 1.06
C VAL A 88 -16.32 7.08 1.24
N PRO A 89 -17.49 7.76 1.20
CA PRO A 89 -17.53 9.22 1.20
C PRO A 89 -16.99 9.87 2.48
N ARG A 90 -17.03 9.14 3.61
CA ARG A 90 -16.60 9.62 4.93
C ARG A 90 -15.19 9.13 5.26
N ILE A 91 -14.22 9.53 4.45
CA ILE A 91 -12.80 9.31 4.73
C ILE A 91 -12.09 10.66 4.90
N ASP A 92 -11.53 10.89 6.08
CA ASP A 92 -10.73 12.06 6.41
C ASP A 92 -9.26 11.81 6.11
N LEU A 93 -8.55 12.85 5.67
CA LEU A 93 -7.11 12.81 5.39
C LEU A 93 -6.41 13.93 6.17
N GLU A 94 -5.38 13.55 6.91
CA GLU A 94 -4.47 14.47 7.60
C GLU A 94 -3.03 14.14 7.19
N LEU A 95 -2.38 15.08 6.57
CA LEU A 95 -0.98 14.97 6.16
C LEU A 95 -0.16 16.07 6.81
N ASP A 96 0.92 15.66 7.46
CA ASP A 96 1.93 16.59 7.93
C ASP A 96 2.66 17.21 6.72
N PRO A 97 2.96 18.52 6.70
CA PRO A 97 3.72 19.14 5.64
C PRO A 97 5.11 18.51 5.40
N ASP A 98 5.73 18.03 6.48
CA ASP A 98 7.07 17.45 6.45
C ASP A 98 7.14 16.09 5.73
N ILE A 99 6.00 15.49 5.36
CA ILE A 99 6.00 14.26 4.55
C ILE A 99 6.63 14.46 3.16
N SER A 100 6.73 15.70 2.69
CA SER A 100 7.41 16.04 1.45
C SER A 100 8.94 15.96 1.54
N ALA A 101 9.50 15.83 2.75
CA ALA A 101 10.93 15.74 3.00
C ALA A 101 11.41 14.30 3.29
N VAL A 102 10.51 13.32 3.39
CA VAL A 102 10.91 11.92 3.63
C VAL A 102 11.71 11.36 2.46
N ASP A 103 12.57 10.38 2.72
CA ASP A 103 13.32 9.72 1.66
C ASP A 103 12.40 8.95 0.68
N ALA A 104 12.93 8.66 -0.50
CA ALA A 104 12.16 8.05 -1.58
C ALA A 104 11.59 6.65 -1.23
N LEU A 105 12.30 5.84 -0.43
CA LEU A 105 11.85 4.50 -0.06
C LEU A 105 10.75 4.57 1.00
N THR A 106 10.89 5.46 1.98
CA THR A 106 9.87 5.78 2.97
C THR A 106 8.62 6.32 2.26
N GLY A 107 8.77 7.27 1.33
CA GLY A 107 7.66 7.82 0.56
C GLY A 107 6.90 6.76 -0.26
N LEU A 108 7.63 5.87 -0.94
CA LEU A 108 7.02 4.75 -1.67
C LEU A 108 6.27 3.80 -0.72
N THR A 109 6.83 3.53 0.46
CA THR A 109 6.20 2.66 1.45
C THR A 109 4.92 3.29 2.01
N LEU A 110 4.93 4.59 2.32
CA LEU A 110 3.74 5.33 2.75
C LEU A 110 2.63 5.31 1.69
N LEU A 111 2.99 5.51 0.41
CA LEU A 111 2.02 5.44 -0.68
C LEU A 111 1.40 4.04 -0.79
N ARG A 112 2.20 2.97 -0.60
CA ARG A 112 1.70 1.59 -0.59
C ARG A 112 0.79 1.30 0.60
N LEU A 113 1.15 1.79 1.78
CA LEU A 113 0.31 1.69 2.97
C LEU A 113 -1.05 2.37 2.73
N ALA A 114 -1.06 3.55 2.12
CA ALA A 114 -2.29 4.26 1.78
C ALA A 114 -3.14 3.49 0.74
N GLN A 115 -2.52 2.98 -0.33
CA GLN A 115 -3.21 2.24 -1.38
C GLN A 115 -3.84 0.95 -0.87
N GLU A 116 -3.07 0.11 -0.19
CA GLU A 116 -3.54 -1.18 0.32
C GLU A 116 -4.53 -0.99 1.48
N GLY A 117 -4.22 -0.05 2.39
CA GLY A 117 -5.10 0.25 3.52
C GLY A 117 -6.48 0.74 3.06
N THR A 118 -6.54 1.70 2.13
CA THR A 118 -7.82 2.20 1.61
C THR A 118 -8.56 1.16 0.78
N ALA A 119 -7.86 0.29 0.02
CA ALA A 119 -8.47 -0.83 -0.66
C ALA A 119 -9.12 -1.82 0.33
N ASN A 120 -8.46 -2.07 1.48
CA ASN A 120 -9.01 -2.90 2.54
C ASN A 120 -10.25 -2.27 3.18
N VAL A 121 -10.27 -0.96 3.42
CA VAL A 121 -11.46 -0.25 3.90
C VAL A 121 -12.64 -0.42 2.93
N VAL A 122 -12.42 -0.21 1.64
CA VAL A 122 -13.45 -0.40 0.60
C VAL A 122 -13.96 -1.85 0.60
N LYS A 123 -13.06 -2.82 0.67
CA LYS A 123 -13.39 -4.25 0.56
C LYS A 123 -14.11 -4.78 1.80
N HIS A 124 -13.72 -4.34 2.99
CA HIS A 124 -14.13 -4.98 4.25
C HIS A 124 -15.09 -4.14 5.09
N ALA A 125 -14.96 -2.81 5.07
CA ALA A 125 -15.78 -1.93 5.88
C ALA A 125 -17.02 -1.38 5.12
N GLY A 126 -16.93 -1.29 3.80
CA GLY A 126 -18.05 -0.88 2.95
C GLY A 126 -18.31 0.64 2.92
N PRO A 127 -19.33 1.09 2.17
CA PRO A 127 -19.54 2.50 1.87
C PRO A 127 -20.05 3.36 3.05
N GLU A 128 -20.68 2.73 4.03
CA GLU A 128 -21.26 3.43 5.19
C GLU A 128 -20.24 3.66 6.31
N THR A 129 -19.03 3.13 6.17
CA THR A 129 -17.97 3.30 7.17
C THR A 129 -17.47 4.74 7.22
N THR A 130 -16.94 5.12 8.39
CA THR A 130 -16.12 6.32 8.54
C THR A 130 -14.67 5.87 8.63
N ALA A 131 -13.78 6.49 7.89
CA ALA A 131 -12.37 6.17 7.94
C ALA A 131 -11.53 7.45 8.16
N ARG A 132 -10.34 7.30 8.72
CA ARG A 132 -9.37 8.39 8.89
C ARG A 132 -7.97 7.88 8.56
N LEU A 133 -7.31 8.56 7.64
CA LEU A 133 -5.92 8.37 7.29
C LEU A 133 -5.12 9.57 7.79
N SER A 134 -4.10 9.33 8.59
CA SER A 134 -3.16 10.36 9.03
C SER A 134 -1.72 9.90 8.80
N ILE A 135 -0.88 10.83 8.39
CA ILE A 135 0.57 10.64 8.30
C ILE A 135 1.23 11.83 8.96
N THR A 136 2.08 11.55 9.95
CA THR A 136 2.90 12.55 10.63
C THR A 136 4.36 12.28 10.34
N ALA A 137 5.13 13.34 10.09
CA ALA A 137 6.57 13.33 9.87
C ALA A 137 7.20 14.46 10.67
N GLY A 138 8.48 14.36 10.99
CA GLY A 138 9.18 15.37 11.76
C GLY A 138 10.51 14.81 12.30
N PRO A 139 11.04 15.38 13.40
CA PRO A 139 12.34 14.96 13.96
C PRO A 139 12.36 13.54 14.57
N GLY A 140 11.27 12.82 14.51
CA GLY A 140 11.13 11.44 15.00
C GLY A 140 10.74 10.48 13.89
N PRO A 141 10.23 9.29 14.26
CA PRO A 141 9.72 8.32 13.29
C PRO A 141 8.55 8.91 12.50
N VAL A 142 8.44 8.48 11.26
CA VAL A 142 7.28 8.77 10.42
C VAL A 142 6.16 7.81 10.78
N GLU A 143 5.03 8.35 11.22
CA GLU A 143 3.88 7.57 11.66
C GLU A 143 2.78 7.59 10.60
N PHE A 144 2.35 6.41 10.20
CA PHE A 144 1.18 6.18 9.35
C PHE A 144 0.07 5.55 10.16
N ARG A 145 -1.16 6.06 10.04
CA ARG A 145 -2.33 5.49 10.69
C ARG A 145 -3.53 5.57 9.77
N LEU A 146 -4.18 4.43 9.53
CA LEU A 146 -5.48 4.35 8.90
C LEU A 146 -6.40 3.52 9.79
N SER A 147 -7.53 4.09 10.14
CA SER A 147 -8.57 3.41 10.93
C SER A 147 -9.93 3.58 10.26
N ASP A 148 -10.79 2.58 10.44
CA ASP A 148 -12.18 2.63 10.03
C ASP A 148 -13.11 2.24 11.18
N SER A 149 -14.40 2.54 11.04
CA SER A 149 -15.43 2.21 12.02
C SER A 149 -16.05 0.81 11.84
N GLY A 150 -15.58 0.05 10.86
CA GLY A 150 -16.15 -1.22 10.47
C GLY A 150 -17.39 -1.11 9.59
N PRO A 151 -17.98 -2.25 9.20
CA PRO A 151 -19.21 -2.29 8.42
C PRO A 151 -20.40 -1.76 9.23
N ALA A 152 -21.42 -1.30 8.51
CA ALA A 152 -22.67 -0.87 9.16
C ALA A 152 -23.27 -1.97 10.02
N ALA A 153 -23.93 -1.59 11.12
CA ALA A 153 -24.57 -2.52 12.03
C ALA A 153 -25.56 -3.44 11.27
N GLY A 154 -25.41 -4.75 11.44
CA GLY A 154 -26.22 -5.77 10.76
C GLY A 154 -25.64 -6.27 9.43
N THR A 155 -24.56 -5.71 8.94
CA THR A 155 -23.83 -6.26 7.79
C THR A 155 -22.86 -7.32 8.31
N ALA A 156 -23.01 -8.56 7.85
CA ALA A 156 -22.04 -9.59 8.19
C ALA A 156 -20.65 -9.18 7.69
N PRO A 157 -19.60 -9.28 8.53
CA PRO A 157 -18.25 -9.01 8.06
C PRO A 157 -17.98 -9.94 6.88
N SER A 158 -17.46 -9.38 5.78
CA SER A 158 -17.00 -10.18 4.65
C SER A 158 -15.90 -11.10 5.18
N VAL A 159 -16.24 -12.37 5.39
CA VAL A 159 -15.30 -13.40 5.83
C VAL A 159 -14.42 -13.74 4.64
N THR A 160 -13.49 -12.88 4.32
CA THR A 160 -12.44 -13.20 3.38
C THR A 160 -11.28 -13.82 4.16
N SER A 161 -11.02 -15.05 3.81
CA SER A 161 -10.11 -15.98 4.46
C SER A 161 -8.69 -15.43 4.55
N GLY A 162 -8.15 -15.32 5.77
CA GLY A 162 -6.73 -15.18 6.03
C GLY A 162 -6.15 -13.75 5.94
N PRO A 163 -4.93 -13.55 6.45
CA PRO A 163 -4.20 -12.31 6.23
C PRO A 163 -3.91 -12.21 4.74
N GLY A 164 -4.58 -11.27 4.06
CA GLY A 164 -4.41 -11.04 2.63
C GLY A 164 -2.93 -10.84 2.29
N VAL A 165 -2.52 -11.31 1.12
CA VAL A 165 -1.13 -11.22 0.62
C VAL A 165 -0.60 -9.78 0.68
N GLY A 166 -1.48 -8.77 0.56
CA GLY A 166 -1.15 -7.36 0.67
C GLY A 166 -0.55 -6.96 2.01
N LEU A 167 -1.14 -7.41 3.14
CA LEU A 167 -0.62 -7.11 4.49
C LEU A 167 0.72 -7.80 4.77
N ILE A 168 0.95 -8.99 4.20
CA ILE A 168 2.25 -9.68 4.31
C ILE A 168 3.32 -8.86 3.62
N GLY A 169 3.08 -8.44 2.37
CA GLY A 169 4.01 -7.62 1.60
C GLY A 169 4.27 -6.24 2.24
N LEU A 170 3.25 -5.63 2.86
CA LEU A 170 3.44 -4.39 3.61
C LEU A 170 4.32 -4.60 4.85
N ARG A 171 4.12 -5.69 5.59
CA ARG A 171 4.92 -6.00 6.79
C ARG A 171 6.39 -6.22 6.43
N GLU A 172 6.65 -6.98 5.36
CA GLU A 172 8.01 -7.18 4.85
C GLU A 172 8.66 -5.86 4.44
N ARG A 173 7.95 -5.01 3.71
CA ARG A 173 8.45 -3.72 3.22
C ARG A 173 8.76 -2.75 4.37
N VAL A 174 7.86 -2.62 5.33
CA VAL A 174 8.07 -1.80 6.53
C VAL A 174 9.25 -2.35 7.35
N GLY A 175 9.35 -3.68 7.50
CA GLY A 175 10.46 -4.34 8.19
C GLY A 175 11.81 -4.13 7.52
N LEU A 176 11.87 -4.11 6.19
CA LEU A 176 13.11 -3.81 5.44
C LEU A 176 13.64 -2.40 5.70
N LEU A 177 12.76 -1.45 6.04
CA LEU A 177 13.13 -0.09 6.46
C LEU A 177 13.42 0.01 7.96
N GLY A 178 13.39 -1.10 8.70
CA GLY A 178 13.57 -1.08 10.16
C GLY A 178 12.34 -0.58 10.93
N GLY A 179 11.20 -0.46 10.25
CA GLY A 179 9.94 -0.01 10.84
C GLY A 179 9.11 -1.15 11.43
N THR A 180 7.97 -0.79 12.00
CA THR A 180 6.98 -1.72 12.55
C THR A 180 5.61 -1.50 11.91
N LEU A 181 4.85 -2.60 11.71
CA LEU A 181 3.48 -2.57 11.18
C LEU A 181 2.54 -3.33 12.11
N VAL A 182 1.45 -2.67 12.48
CA VAL A 182 0.32 -3.24 13.21
C VAL A 182 -0.91 -3.23 12.30
N ALA A 183 -1.56 -4.38 12.15
CA ALA A 183 -2.82 -4.51 11.47
C ALA A 183 -3.73 -5.37 12.35
N ALA A 184 -4.74 -4.77 12.98
CA ALA A 184 -5.55 -5.40 14.02
C ALA A 184 -6.96 -4.81 14.09
N PRO A 185 -7.94 -5.58 14.62
CA PRO A 185 -9.24 -5.04 14.99
C PRO A 185 -9.09 -3.89 15.98
N ALA A 186 -9.90 -2.84 15.83
CA ALA A 186 -9.95 -1.68 16.72
C ALA A 186 -11.41 -1.25 16.92
N GLY A 187 -11.96 -1.57 18.09
CA GLY A 187 -13.40 -1.37 18.35
C GLY A 187 -14.25 -2.21 17.41
N SER A 188 -15.17 -1.58 16.69
CA SER A 188 -16.01 -2.22 15.66
C SER A 188 -15.33 -2.29 14.28
N GLY A 189 -14.20 -1.61 14.10
CA GLY A 189 -13.50 -1.50 12.82
C GLY A 189 -12.10 -2.09 12.86
N TRP A 190 -11.23 -1.53 12.02
CA TRP A 190 -9.87 -2.00 11.82
C TRP A 190 -8.86 -0.85 11.90
N LEU A 191 -7.66 -1.19 12.35
CA LEU A 191 -6.52 -0.29 12.41
C LEU A 191 -5.36 -0.89 11.59
N LEU A 192 -4.81 -0.07 10.69
CA LEU A 192 -3.51 -0.26 10.08
C LEU A 192 -2.61 0.89 10.51
N ALA A 193 -1.54 0.58 11.25
CA ALA A 193 -0.57 1.56 11.72
C ALA A 193 0.85 1.11 11.41
N ALA A 194 1.69 2.03 10.99
CA ALA A 194 3.10 1.78 10.74
C ALA A 194 3.93 2.92 11.32
N SER A 195 5.08 2.55 11.91
CA SER A 195 6.12 3.47 12.32
C SER A 195 7.37 3.18 11.51
N LEU A 196 7.87 4.16 10.79
CA LEU A 196 9.08 4.09 9.98
C LEU A 196 10.15 4.98 10.59
N PRO A 197 11.43 4.56 10.62
CA PRO A 197 12.51 5.44 11.10
C PRO A 197 12.48 6.76 10.34
N GLY A 198 12.56 7.88 11.07
CA GLY A 198 12.84 9.18 10.47
C GLY A 198 14.30 9.27 10.01
N GLU A 199 14.64 10.31 9.26
CA GLU A 199 16.06 10.59 9.01
C GLU A 199 16.80 10.75 10.34
N PRO A 200 17.97 10.12 10.50
CA PRO A 200 18.79 10.40 11.65
C PRO A 200 19.12 11.90 11.65
N ASP A 201 18.89 12.56 12.78
CA ASP A 201 19.30 13.95 12.99
C ASP A 201 20.70 14.11 12.40
N GLY A 202 20.81 14.98 11.38
CA GLY A 202 22.04 15.17 10.67
C GLY A 202 23.16 15.44 11.65
N ALA A 203 24.15 14.55 11.65
CA ALA A 203 25.40 14.81 12.33
C ALA A 203 25.98 16.09 11.74
N ALA A 204 25.91 17.15 12.52
CA ALA A 204 26.55 18.41 12.26
C ALA A 204 28.09 18.27 12.29
#